data_2e54f42a6beb7b9c7c4a15fffa335d5b
#
_entry.id   2e54f42a6beb7b9c7c4a15fffa335d5b
#
_cell.length_a   1.000
_cell.length_b   1.000
_cell.length_c   1.000
_cell.angle_alpha   90.00
_cell.angle_beta   90.00
_cell.angle_gamma   90.00
#
_symmetry.space_group_name_H-M   'P 1'
#
loop_
_entity.id
_entity.type
_entity.pdbx_description
1 polymer ?
#
loop_
_entity_poly.entity_id
_entity_poly.type
_entity_poly.pdbx_seq_one_letter_code
_entity_poly.pdbx_strand_id
1 'polypeptide(L)'
;MIHKNLRFGSGIIIYLMENTPKDMSVMLADNRLGKFLEQYGRCYISKDILNIGDMELHHIIPKSMGGTDDYKNLVWVSVASHKLIHASNSDTIRKYLEFVNLDNSGWEKLNELRIKAGNQKIEIGT
;
A
#
# COMPACT_ATOMS: atom_id res chain seq x y z
N MET A 1 -10.47 -21.02 10.57
CA MET A 1 -9.82 -20.53 10.96
C MET A 1 -8.84 -19.99 10.66
N ILE A 2 -8.62 -19.51 10.65
CA ILE A 2 -7.72 -18.99 10.39
C ILE A 2 -6.82 -18.96 11.06
N HIS A 3 -6.35 -19.10 11.19
CA HIS A 3 -5.59 -19.08 11.75
C HIS A 3 -4.73 -18.57 12.34
N LYS A 4 -4.68 -18.83 13.09
CA LYS A 4 -3.47 -18.79 13.88
C LYS A 4 -2.28 -18.33 13.03
N ASN A 5 -2.39 -18.45 11.76
CA ASN A 5 -1.32 -18.03 10.84
C ASN A 5 -1.44 -16.59 10.40
N LEU A 6 -2.41 -15.89 10.92
CA LEU A 6 -2.55 -14.47 10.63
C LEU A 6 -1.55 -13.73 11.50
N ARG A 7 -0.38 -13.40 10.91
CA ARG A 7 0.71 -12.77 11.67
C ARG A 7 0.40 -11.35 12.09
N PHE A 8 -0.39 -10.62 11.29
CA PHE A 8 -0.83 -9.31 11.71
C PHE A 8 -1.77 -9.44 12.91
N GLY A 9 -2.52 -10.52 12.97
CA GLY A 9 -3.34 -10.86 14.09
C GLY A 9 -4.20 -9.72 14.59
N SER A 10 -4.57 -9.81 15.86
CA SER A 10 -5.42 -8.81 16.47
C SER A 10 -4.66 -7.52 16.80
N GLY A 11 -3.32 -7.57 16.93
CA GLY A 11 -2.56 -6.38 17.33
C GLY A 11 -2.68 -5.24 16.36
N ILE A 12 -2.50 -5.49 15.06
CA ILE A 12 -2.60 -4.44 14.05
C ILE A 12 -4.05 -4.02 13.87
N ILE A 13 -4.99 -4.96 13.94
CA ILE A 13 -6.41 -4.63 13.82
C ILE A 13 -6.81 -3.67 14.93
N ILE A 14 -6.43 -3.98 16.17
CA ILE A 14 -6.70 -3.10 17.30
C ILE A 14 -6.04 -1.75 17.11
N TYR A 15 -4.78 -1.74 16.63
CA TYR A 15 -4.09 -0.49 16.36
C TYR A 15 -4.87 0.38 15.37
N LEU A 16 -5.34 -0.21 14.28
CA LEU A 16 -6.10 0.55 13.28
C LEU A 16 -7.41 1.08 13.85
N MET A 17 -8.07 0.30 14.70
CA MET A 17 -9.33 0.73 15.31
C MET A 17 -9.13 1.85 16.32
N GLU A 18 -8.03 1.82 17.06
CA GLU A 18 -7.79 2.79 18.14
C GLU A 18 -7.04 4.02 17.68
N ASN A 19 -6.37 3.97 16.54
CA ASN A 19 -5.55 5.08 16.05
C ASN A 19 -6.17 5.72 14.81
N THR A 20 -7.47 6.01 14.88
CA THR A 20 -8.16 6.72 13.81
C THR A 20 -8.00 8.22 14.05
N PRO A 21 -7.41 8.97 13.10
CA PRO A 21 -7.31 10.43 13.23
C PRO A 21 -8.70 11.05 13.39
N LYS A 22 -8.76 12.12 14.17
CA LYS A 22 -10.04 12.75 14.50
C LYS A 22 -10.79 13.30 13.30
N ASP A 23 -10.04 13.77 12.30
CA ASP A 23 -10.62 14.37 11.11
C ASP A 23 -10.87 13.36 9.99
N MET A 24 -10.60 12.09 10.25
CA MET A 24 -10.84 11.06 9.25
C MET A 24 -12.33 10.76 9.15
N SER A 25 -12.84 10.67 7.92
CA SER A 25 -14.24 10.32 7.71
C SER A 25 -14.51 8.89 8.19
N VAL A 26 -15.78 8.63 8.54
CA VAL A 26 -16.19 7.28 8.93
C VAL A 26 -15.96 6.31 7.77
N MET A 27 -16.27 6.74 6.54
CA MET A 27 -16.08 5.90 5.37
C MET A 27 -14.60 5.50 5.22
N LEU A 28 -13.71 6.47 5.34
CA LEU A 28 -12.29 6.17 5.19
C LEU A 28 -11.80 5.26 6.31
N ALA A 29 -12.25 5.50 7.54
CA ALA A 29 -11.84 4.66 8.67
C ALA A 29 -12.27 3.21 8.46
N ASP A 30 -13.51 3.00 8.02
CA ASP A 30 -14.03 1.65 7.76
C ASP A 30 -13.31 1.01 6.59
N ASN A 31 -13.10 1.76 5.51
CA ASN A 31 -12.45 1.23 4.31
C ASN A 31 -10.99 0.87 4.57
N ARG A 32 -10.33 1.63 5.40
CA ARG A 32 -8.95 1.40 5.80
C ARG A 32 -8.80 0.02 6.45
N LEU A 33 -9.67 -0.29 7.41
CA LEU A 33 -9.65 -1.58 8.08
C LEU A 33 -10.07 -2.70 7.13
N GLY A 34 -11.15 -2.49 6.38
CA GLY A 34 -11.63 -3.50 5.43
C GLY A 34 -10.59 -3.87 4.39
N LYS A 35 -9.88 -2.86 3.86
CA LYS A 35 -8.86 -3.10 2.85
C LYS A 35 -7.69 -3.89 3.44
N PHE A 36 -7.30 -3.57 4.68
CA PHE A 36 -6.23 -4.32 5.34
C PHE A 36 -6.60 -5.80 5.45
N LEU A 37 -7.83 -6.07 5.84
CA LEU A 37 -8.31 -7.46 5.95
C LEU A 37 -8.39 -8.14 4.59
N GLU A 38 -8.85 -7.43 3.57
CA GLU A 38 -8.92 -7.98 2.23
C GLU A 38 -7.55 -8.39 1.72
N GLN A 39 -6.53 -7.62 2.05
CA GLN A 39 -5.15 -7.91 1.63
C GLN A 39 -4.46 -8.93 2.55
N TYR A 40 -5.16 -9.46 3.54
CA TYR A 40 -4.59 -10.40 4.51
C TYR A 40 -3.36 -9.84 5.20
N GLY A 41 -3.36 -8.52 5.44
CA GLY A 41 -2.26 -7.85 6.13
C GLY A 41 -0.97 -7.78 5.33
N ARG A 42 -1.06 -7.91 4.02
CA ARG A 42 0.12 -7.92 3.16
C ARG A 42 0.13 -6.73 2.22
N CYS A 43 1.34 -6.28 1.88
CA CYS A 43 1.53 -5.21 0.91
C CYS A 43 0.92 -5.62 -0.43
N TYR A 44 0.16 -4.69 -1.02
CA TYR A 44 -0.50 -4.95 -2.30
C TYR A 44 0.50 -5.26 -3.40
N ILE A 45 1.69 -4.66 -3.35
CA ILE A 45 2.70 -4.78 -4.40
C ILE A 45 3.65 -5.93 -4.13
N SER A 46 4.31 -5.92 -2.97
CA SER A 46 5.39 -6.87 -2.69
C SER A 46 4.91 -8.14 -2.02
N LYS A 47 3.69 -8.12 -1.47
CA LYS A 47 3.11 -9.24 -0.72
C LYS A 47 3.81 -9.49 0.61
N ASP A 48 4.73 -8.62 1.02
CA ASP A 48 5.35 -8.73 2.33
C ASP A 48 4.32 -8.45 3.42
N ILE A 49 4.53 -9.07 4.57
CA ILE A 49 3.66 -8.82 5.73
C ILE A 49 3.85 -7.37 6.16
N LEU A 50 2.73 -6.67 6.34
CA LEU A 50 2.75 -5.28 6.78
C LEU A 50 2.89 -5.22 8.29
N ASN A 51 3.67 -4.24 8.76
CA ASN A 51 3.90 -4.03 10.18
C ASN A 51 3.58 -2.59 10.54
N ILE A 52 3.17 -2.39 11.80
CA ILE A 52 2.94 -1.04 12.32
C ILE A 52 4.24 -0.25 12.15
N GLY A 53 4.11 0.95 11.58
CA GLY A 53 5.28 1.78 11.32
C GLY A 53 5.91 1.56 9.95
N ASP A 54 5.48 0.52 9.25
CA ASP A 54 5.99 0.23 7.90
C ASP A 54 4.83 -0.14 6.99
N MET A 55 3.74 0.62 7.08
CA MET A 55 2.58 0.43 6.22
C MET A 55 1.91 1.77 6.00
N GLU A 56 1.50 2.02 4.78
CA GLU A 56 0.86 3.28 4.40
C GLU A 56 -0.33 3.00 3.50
N LEU A 57 -1.39 3.77 3.71
CA LEU A 57 -2.58 3.67 2.88
C LEU A 57 -2.39 4.57 1.67
N HIS A 58 -2.46 3.98 0.49
CA HIS A 58 -2.23 4.70 -0.76
C HIS A 58 -3.55 4.91 -1.48
N HIS A 59 -3.79 6.16 -1.92
CA HIS A 59 -4.90 6.47 -2.81
C HIS A 59 -4.44 6.20 -4.24
N ILE A 60 -5.09 5.25 -4.90
CA ILE A 60 -4.68 4.82 -6.25
C ILE A 60 -4.71 6.01 -7.20
N ILE A 61 -5.84 6.72 -7.24
CA ILE A 61 -5.89 8.02 -7.87
C ILE A 61 -5.69 9.04 -6.76
N PRO A 62 -4.64 9.86 -6.82
CA PRO A 62 -4.38 10.82 -5.76
C PRO A 62 -5.54 11.78 -5.57
N LYS A 63 -5.75 12.23 -4.35
CA LYS A 63 -6.81 13.21 -4.09
C LYS A 63 -6.61 14.49 -4.89
N SER A 64 -5.36 14.89 -5.09
CA SER A 64 -5.05 16.06 -5.90
C SER A 64 -5.45 15.91 -7.36
N MET A 65 -5.70 14.67 -7.79
CA MET A 65 -6.11 14.35 -9.17
C MET A 65 -7.56 13.87 -9.21
N GLY A 66 -8.34 14.17 -8.17
CA GLY A 66 -9.75 13.81 -8.13
C GLY A 66 -10.07 12.48 -7.47
N GLY A 67 -9.08 11.83 -6.86
CA GLY A 67 -9.30 10.56 -6.18
C GLY A 67 -10.13 10.74 -4.92
N THR A 68 -10.83 9.66 -4.54
CA THR A 68 -11.72 9.65 -3.40
C THR A 68 -11.27 8.66 -2.37
N ASP A 69 -12.01 8.63 -1.25
CA ASP A 69 -11.79 7.65 -0.18
C ASP A 69 -12.57 6.35 -0.41
N ASP A 70 -13.09 6.15 -1.61
CA ASP A 70 -13.82 4.93 -1.93
C ASP A 70 -12.93 3.70 -1.74
N TYR A 71 -13.56 2.62 -1.33
CA TYR A 71 -12.85 1.37 -1.02
C TYR A 71 -11.92 0.94 -2.15
N LYS A 72 -12.41 0.99 -3.39
CA LYS A 72 -11.60 0.53 -4.52
C LYS A 72 -10.51 1.50 -4.95
N ASN A 73 -10.44 2.69 -4.33
CA ASN A 73 -9.37 3.63 -4.59
C ASN A 73 -8.25 3.55 -3.57
N LEU A 74 -8.26 2.53 -2.72
CA LEU A 74 -7.32 2.40 -1.61
C LEU A 74 -6.59 1.07 -1.67
N VAL A 75 -5.29 1.10 -1.38
CA VAL A 75 -4.52 -0.11 -1.13
C VAL A 75 -3.51 0.17 -0.03
N TRP A 76 -3.20 -0.86 0.76
CA TRP A 76 -2.14 -0.77 1.75
C TRP A 76 -0.83 -1.23 1.12
N VAL A 77 0.23 -0.49 1.36
CA VAL A 77 1.56 -0.80 0.83
C VAL A 77 2.59 -0.58 1.92
N SER A 78 3.74 -1.25 1.79
CA SER A 78 4.88 -0.97 2.66
C SER A 78 5.43 0.41 2.34
N VAL A 79 6.22 0.97 3.26
CA VAL A 79 6.85 2.27 3.04
C VAL A 79 7.70 2.25 1.79
N ALA A 80 8.52 1.21 1.61
CA ALA A 80 9.38 1.12 0.43
C ALA A 80 8.56 1.06 -0.86
N SER A 81 7.48 0.26 -0.89
CA SER A 81 6.62 0.19 -2.06
C SER A 81 5.95 1.52 -2.35
N HIS A 82 5.51 2.24 -1.30
CA HIS A 82 4.89 3.55 -1.47
C HIS A 82 5.89 4.55 -2.06
N LYS A 83 7.13 4.53 -1.58
CA LYS A 83 8.17 5.37 -2.14
C LYS A 83 8.37 5.07 -3.63
N LEU A 84 8.33 3.79 -4.01
CA LEU A 84 8.49 3.41 -5.40
C LEU A 84 7.34 3.90 -6.29
N ILE A 85 6.13 3.99 -5.75
CA ILE A 85 5.01 4.52 -6.52
C ILE A 85 5.26 5.97 -6.92
N HIS A 86 5.84 6.75 -6.01
CA HIS A 86 5.95 8.20 -6.19
C HIS A 86 7.33 8.68 -6.64
N ALA A 87 8.34 7.82 -6.61
CA ALA A 87 9.70 8.25 -6.95
C ALA A 87 9.84 8.46 -8.45
N SER A 88 10.49 9.57 -8.83
CA SER A 88 10.79 9.86 -10.22
C SER A 88 12.30 9.85 -10.50
N ASN A 89 13.10 9.90 -9.45
CA ASN A 89 14.56 9.94 -9.56
C ASN A 89 15.11 8.52 -9.56
N SER A 90 15.97 8.20 -10.52
CA SER A 90 16.47 6.83 -10.67
C SER A 90 17.27 6.36 -9.46
N ASP A 91 17.98 7.26 -8.78
CA ASP A 91 18.73 6.86 -7.59
C ASP A 91 17.80 6.49 -6.45
N THR A 92 16.71 7.24 -6.28
CA THR A 92 15.70 6.93 -5.28
C THR A 92 15.02 5.60 -5.58
N ILE A 93 14.67 5.38 -6.85
CA ILE A 93 14.05 4.13 -7.26
C ILE A 93 14.98 2.96 -6.95
N ARG A 94 16.25 3.09 -7.32
CA ARG A 94 17.25 2.04 -7.08
C ARG A 94 17.39 1.74 -5.60
N LYS A 95 17.40 2.80 -4.77
CA LYS A 95 17.52 2.65 -3.33
C LYS A 95 16.39 1.81 -2.75
N TYR A 96 15.14 2.13 -3.12
CA TYR A 96 14.00 1.44 -2.52
C TYR A 96 13.74 0.07 -3.13
N LEU A 97 14.22 -0.18 -4.35
CA LEU A 97 14.14 -1.52 -4.91
C LEU A 97 14.95 -2.54 -4.10
N GLU A 98 15.93 -2.09 -3.34
CA GLU A 98 16.70 -2.99 -2.50
C GLU A 98 15.90 -3.52 -1.30
N PHE A 99 14.79 -2.87 -0.98
CA PHE A 99 13.97 -3.25 0.17
C PHE A 99 12.77 -4.11 -0.19
N VAL A 100 12.57 -4.39 -1.47
CA VAL A 100 11.43 -5.19 -1.92
C VAL A 100 11.92 -6.25 -2.89
N ASN A 101 11.16 -7.33 -2.94
CA ASN A 101 11.43 -8.41 -3.89
C ASN A 101 10.16 -8.62 -4.69
N LEU A 102 10.16 -8.16 -5.94
CA LEU A 102 8.95 -8.12 -6.74
C LEU A 102 8.95 -9.24 -7.78
N ASP A 103 7.90 -10.05 -7.75
CA ASP A 103 7.65 -11.00 -8.84
C ASP A 103 6.98 -10.26 -10.00
N ASN A 104 6.62 -10.97 -11.06
CA ASN A 104 6.01 -10.34 -12.23
C ASN A 104 4.72 -9.60 -11.87
N SER A 105 3.90 -10.21 -11.04
CA SER A 105 2.66 -9.58 -10.60
C SER A 105 2.94 -8.30 -9.81
N GLY A 106 3.96 -8.33 -8.95
CA GLY A 106 4.34 -7.14 -8.18
C GLY A 106 4.79 -6.00 -9.07
N TRP A 107 5.61 -6.31 -10.08
CA TRP A 107 6.05 -5.30 -11.03
C TRP A 107 4.88 -4.69 -11.81
N GLU A 108 3.93 -5.54 -12.25
CA GLU A 108 2.75 -5.05 -12.95
C GLU A 108 1.93 -4.12 -12.07
N LYS A 109 1.73 -4.52 -10.82
CA LYS A 109 0.96 -3.69 -9.89
C LYS A 109 1.66 -2.38 -9.57
N LEU A 110 2.97 -2.42 -9.34
CA LEU A 110 3.72 -1.20 -9.10
C LEU A 110 3.59 -0.23 -10.27
N ASN A 111 3.80 -0.72 -11.48
CA ASN A 111 3.76 0.15 -12.65
C ASN A 111 2.37 0.67 -12.92
N GLU A 112 1.34 -0.14 -12.67
CA GLU A 112 -0.03 0.33 -12.80
C GLU A 112 -0.31 1.47 -11.82
N LEU A 113 0.12 1.32 -10.57
CA LEU A 113 -0.10 2.36 -9.57
C LEU A 113 0.70 3.62 -9.88
N ARG A 114 1.91 3.46 -10.43
CA ARG A 114 2.71 4.60 -10.85
C ARG A 114 2.00 5.42 -11.92
N ILE A 115 1.47 4.74 -12.93
CA ILE A 115 0.76 5.43 -14.01
C ILE A 115 -0.46 6.16 -13.46
N LYS A 116 -1.22 5.51 -12.60
CA LYS A 116 -2.42 6.14 -12.03
C LYS A 116 -2.09 7.30 -11.12
N ALA A 117 -0.90 7.33 -10.55
CA ALA A 117 -0.44 8.45 -9.73
C ALA A 117 0.22 9.56 -10.57
N GLY A 118 0.27 9.39 -11.89
CA GLY A 118 0.85 10.39 -12.77
C GLY A 118 2.33 10.19 -13.08
N ASN A 119 2.89 9.03 -12.76
CA ASN A 119 4.29 8.72 -12.99
C ASN A 119 4.47 7.76 -14.14
N GLN A 120 5.69 7.70 -14.65
CA GLN A 120 6.03 6.76 -15.72
C GLN A 120 6.31 5.37 -15.14
N LYS A 121 6.15 4.36 -15.98
CA LYS A 121 6.55 3.01 -15.60
C LYS A 121 8.06 2.96 -15.32
N ILE A 122 8.43 2.08 -14.39
CA ILE A 122 9.83 1.71 -14.25
C ILE A 122 10.11 0.61 -15.24
N GLU A 123 11.10 0.82 -16.10
CA GLU A 123 11.50 -0.22 -17.04
C GLU A 123 12.29 -1.27 -16.29
N ILE A 124 11.86 -2.51 -16.42
CA ILE A 124 12.59 -3.61 -15.80
C ILE A 124 13.80 -3.84 -16.72
N GLY A 125 14.96 -3.71 -16.13
CA GLY A 125 16.18 -3.84 -16.88
C GLY A 125 16.24 -5.15 -17.67
N THR A 126 16.78 -5.10 -18.82
CA THR A 126 16.86 -6.26 -19.69
C THR A 126 18.25 -6.83 -19.68
#